data_b2e645c4fa7afac881b736bf2ff3e7f2
#
_entry.id   b2e645c4fa7afac881b736bf2ff3e7f2
#
_cell.length_a   1.000
_cell.length_b   1.000
_cell.length_c   1.000
_cell.angle_alpha   90.00
_cell.angle_beta   90.00
_cell.angle_gamma   90.00
#
_symmetry.space_group_name_H-M   'P 1'
#
loop_
_entity.id
_entity.type
_entity.pdbx_description
1 polymer ?
#
loop_
_entity_poly.entity_id
_entity_poly.type
_entity_poly.pdbx_seq_one_letter_code
_entity_poly.pdbx_strand_id
1 'polypeptide(L)'
;MTQTWLSVDVIALTEDEPVPRLVLIRRAGTPHRGATTLPGGLLDAAHGETVEQAARRIVREKAGAEITSGVAIVDVVSDPLRDERGHTVSIVVAARVAAGTEGAVPATEIPDGMPFQHTDIARAALARIGERLLTDPSTTYALLGPETTFVQTCALLRACTSITDTAARARLDRSPLYTRTDQFHKLAGSGRPARVYHRQPA
;
A
#
# COMPACT_ATOMS: atom_id res chain seq x y z
N MET A 1 -12.45 29.65 15.01
CA MET A 1 -11.22 28.98 14.55
C MET A 1 -11.64 27.77 13.75
N THR A 2 -11.27 27.67 12.47
CA THR A 2 -11.56 26.50 11.63
C THR A 2 -10.62 25.39 12.06
N GLN A 3 -11.13 24.28 12.57
CA GLN A 3 -10.34 23.14 12.98
C GLN A 3 -9.90 22.37 11.74
N THR A 4 -8.60 22.11 11.59
CA THR A 4 -8.06 21.18 10.59
C THR A 4 -7.90 19.81 11.23
N TRP A 5 -8.40 18.77 10.57
CA TRP A 5 -8.24 17.39 11.02
C TRP A 5 -7.05 16.73 10.35
N LEU A 6 -6.43 15.80 11.06
CA LEU A 6 -5.37 14.94 10.54
C LEU A 6 -5.91 13.51 10.43
N SER A 7 -5.87 12.95 9.23
CA SER A 7 -6.28 11.58 8.95
C SER A 7 -5.12 10.74 8.43
N VAL A 8 -5.27 9.43 8.52
CA VAL A 8 -4.39 8.44 7.89
C VAL A 8 -5.24 7.62 6.93
N ASP A 9 -4.87 7.58 5.65
CA ASP A 9 -5.47 6.72 4.62
C ASP A 9 -4.45 5.64 4.23
N VAL A 10 -4.88 4.38 4.19
CA VAL A 10 -3.98 3.23 4.05
C VAL A 10 -4.12 2.57 2.69
N ILE A 11 -3.03 2.55 1.93
CA ILE A 11 -2.85 1.71 0.75
C ILE A 11 -2.40 0.34 1.24
N ALA A 12 -3.37 -0.48 1.66
CA ALA A 12 -3.13 -1.83 2.16
C ALA A 12 -3.11 -2.80 0.97
N LEU A 13 -1.93 -3.34 0.65
CA LEU A 13 -1.73 -4.28 -0.46
C LEU A 13 -1.58 -5.70 0.08
N THR A 14 -2.25 -6.67 -0.55
CA THR A 14 -2.10 -8.07 -0.17
C THR A 14 -0.71 -8.59 -0.56
N GLU A 15 -0.15 -9.46 0.30
CA GLU A 15 1.10 -10.14 0.05
C GLU A 15 0.89 -11.50 -0.62
N ASP A 16 1.97 -12.02 -1.24
CA ASP A 16 2.06 -13.38 -1.78
C ASP A 16 1.01 -13.77 -2.84
N GLU A 17 0.37 -12.79 -3.46
CA GLU A 17 -0.54 -13.00 -4.58
C GLU A 17 0.13 -12.71 -5.92
N PRO A 18 -0.22 -13.45 -7.00
CA PRO A 18 0.33 -13.20 -8.33
C PRO A 18 -0.05 -11.83 -8.90
N VAL A 19 -1.14 -11.25 -8.41
CA VAL A 19 -1.58 -9.87 -8.70
C VAL A 19 -1.84 -9.18 -7.37
N PRO A 20 -1.06 -8.13 -7.01
CA PRO A 20 -1.30 -7.36 -5.80
C PRO A 20 -2.73 -6.79 -5.78
N ARG A 21 -3.40 -6.93 -4.66
CA ARG A 21 -4.77 -6.44 -4.48
C ARG A 21 -4.79 -5.33 -3.46
N LEU A 22 -5.56 -4.29 -3.75
CA LEU A 22 -5.81 -3.17 -2.85
C LEU A 22 -7.01 -3.47 -1.98
N VAL A 23 -6.85 -3.40 -0.67
CA VAL A 23 -7.96 -3.58 0.27
C VAL A 23 -8.82 -2.33 0.29
N LEU A 24 -10.10 -2.52 0.02
CA LEU A 24 -11.15 -1.50 0.11
C LEU A 24 -12.16 -1.92 1.16
N ILE A 25 -12.81 -0.95 1.79
CA ILE A 25 -13.82 -1.19 2.83
C ILE A 25 -15.17 -0.61 2.44
N ARG A 26 -16.23 -1.15 3.06
CA ARG A 26 -17.55 -0.52 3.07
C ARG A 26 -17.66 0.41 4.27
N ARG A 27 -17.88 1.69 4.00
CA ARG A 27 -17.96 2.71 5.04
C ARG A 27 -19.17 2.49 5.95
N ALA A 28 -18.95 2.39 7.26
CA ALA A 28 -20.02 2.20 8.24
C ALA A 28 -20.68 3.50 8.67
N GLY A 29 -19.94 4.62 8.67
CA GLY A 29 -20.39 5.92 9.19
C GLY A 29 -20.85 6.90 8.13
N THR A 30 -21.50 7.98 8.57
CA THR A 30 -21.86 9.16 7.76
C THR A 30 -20.68 10.14 7.66
N PRO A 31 -20.57 10.95 6.60
CA PRO A 31 -21.32 10.86 5.35
C PRO A 31 -20.93 9.62 4.52
N HIS A 32 -21.63 9.33 3.44
CA HIS A 32 -21.37 8.26 2.48
C HIS A 32 -21.40 6.83 3.06
N ARG A 33 -22.30 6.54 4.01
CA ARG A 33 -22.50 5.19 4.54
C ARG A 33 -22.75 4.19 3.40
N GLY A 34 -22.06 3.04 3.43
CA GLY A 34 -22.15 1.98 2.42
C GLY A 34 -21.28 2.22 1.19
N ALA A 35 -20.68 3.40 1.02
CA ALA A 35 -19.74 3.62 -0.09
C ALA A 35 -18.43 2.84 0.09
N THR A 36 -17.83 2.48 -1.03
CA THR A 36 -16.49 1.88 -1.06
C THR A 36 -15.44 2.96 -0.84
N THR A 37 -14.47 2.72 0.04
CA THR A 37 -13.39 3.67 0.37
C THR A 37 -12.09 2.93 0.67
N LEU A 38 -10.98 3.67 0.70
CA LEU A 38 -9.76 3.20 1.37
C LEU A 38 -10.03 3.01 2.88
N PRO A 39 -9.34 2.08 3.55
CA PRO A 39 -9.24 2.11 5.01
C PRO A 39 -8.63 3.43 5.45
N GLY A 40 -9.40 4.27 6.15
CA GLY A 40 -8.96 5.59 6.57
C GLY A 40 -9.62 6.03 7.88
N GLY A 41 -8.98 6.91 8.63
CA GLY A 41 -9.47 7.41 9.91
C GLY A 41 -8.67 8.56 10.46
N LEU A 42 -9.24 9.28 11.43
CA LEU A 42 -8.52 10.35 12.12
C LEU A 42 -7.40 9.78 12.98
N LEU A 43 -6.30 10.51 13.04
CA LEU A 43 -5.22 10.28 14.00
C LEU A 43 -5.69 10.69 15.40
N ASP A 44 -5.48 9.82 16.39
CA ASP A 44 -5.77 10.12 17.79
C ASP A 44 -4.60 10.86 18.44
N ALA A 45 -4.41 12.10 17.99
CA ALA A 45 -3.32 12.96 18.50
C ALA A 45 -3.44 13.28 20.00
N ALA A 46 -4.66 13.26 20.56
CA ALA A 46 -4.90 13.53 21.97
C ALA A 46 -4.29 12.45 22.87
N HIS A 47 -4.19 11.23 22.39
CA HIS A 47 -3.56 10.10 23.10
C HIS A 47 -2.14 9.77 22.59
N GLY A 48 -1.55 10.64 21.78
CA GLY A 48 -0.18 10.47 21.29
C GLY A 48 0.00 9.36 20.26
N GLU A 49 -1.07 9.02 19.52
CA GLU A 49 -1.02 7.98 18.49
C GLU A 49 -0.08 8.38 17.35
N THR A 50 0.85 7.49 17.00
CA THR A 50 1.70 7.68 15.82
C THR A 50 0.97 7.30 14.53
N VAL A 51 1.47 7.76 13.37
CA VAL A 51 0.93 7.42 12.06
C VAL A 51 0.91 5.89 11.83
N GLU A 52 1.96 5.19 12.27
CA GLU A 52 2.02 3.73 12.16
C GLU A 52 0.97 3.04 13.04
N GLN A 53 0.81 3.50 14.28
CA GLN A 53 -0.22 2.97 15.19
C GLN A 53 -1.62 3.21 14.62
N ALA A 54 -1.89 4.41 14.10
CA ALA A 54 -3.16 4.74 13.44
C ALA A 54 -3.42 3.81 12.24
N ALA A 55 -2.43 3.61 11.36
CA ALA A 55 -2.57 2.71 10.21
C ALA A 55 -2.92 1.29 10.64
N ARG A 56 -2.22 0.73 11.63
CA ARG A 56 -2.48 -0.62 12.17
C ARG A 56 -3.87 -0.72 12.80
N ARG A 57 -4.28 0.25 13.59
CA ARG A 57 -5.62 0.32 14.19
C ARG A 57 -6.70 0.40 13.10
N ILE A 58 -6.54 1.30 12.13
CA ILE A 58 -7.51 1.52 11.06
C ILE A 58 -7.72 0.24 10.23
N VAL A 59 -6.65 -0.45 9.85
CA VAL A 59 -6.74 -1.69 9.07
C VAL A 59 -7.41 -2.79 9.89
N ARG A 60 -7.05 -2.95 11.15
CA ARG A 60 -7.68 -3.93 12.06
C ARG A 60 -9.17 -3.67 12.25
N GLU A 61 -9.55 -2.44 12.61
CA GLU A 61 -10.94 -2.11 12.94
C GLU A 61 -11.87 -2.05 11.73
N LYS A 62 -11.35 -1.64 10.56
CA LYS A 62 -12.19 -1.36 9.40
C LYS A 62 -12.11 -2.39 8.29
N ALA A 63 -10.97 -3.06 8.16
CA ALA A 63 -10.77 -4.11 7.16
C ALA A 63 -10.70 -5.51 7.78
N GLY A 64 -10.71 -5.64 9.10
CA GLY A 64 -10.59 -6.94 9.79
C GLY A 64 -9.28 -7.65 9.50
N ALA A 65 -8.23 -6.92 9.15
CA ALA A 65 -6.93 -7.45 8.75
C ALA A 65 -5.80 -6.89 9.62
N GLU A 66 -4.64 -7.55 9.60
CA GLU A 66 -3.44 -7.07 10.28
C GLU A 66 -2.38 -6.65 9.24
N ILE A 67 -1.68 -5.55 9.53
CA ILE A 67 -0.49 -5.15 8.77
C ILE A 67 0.66 -6.09 9.14
N THR A 68 1.16 -6.83 8.15
CA THR A 68 2.22 -7.84 8.29
C THR A 68 3.63 -7.28 8.11
N SER A 69 3.74 -6.00 7.77
CA SER A 69 5.01 -5.32 7.43
C SER A 69 5.23 -4.04 8.25
N GLY A 70 6.26 -3.28 7.90
CA GLY A 70 6.38 -1.87 8.24
C GLY A 70 5.34 -1.01 7.50
N VAL A 71 5.25 0.25 7.89
CA VAL A 71 4.38 1.26 7.27
C VAL A 71 5.25 2.34 6.65
N ALA A 72 5.03 2.67 5.38
CA ALA A 72 5.73 3.73 4.68
C ALA A 72 4.80 4.90 4.34
N ILE A 73 5.20 6.13 4.64
CA ILE A 73 4.48 7.32 4.17
C ILE A 73 4.78 7.51 2.67
N VAL A 74 3.73 7.51 1.86
CA VAL A 74 3.86 7.65 0.41
C VAL A 74 3.38 8.99 -0.13
N ASP A 75 2.45 9.64 0.58
CA ASP A 75 1.92 10.94 0.18
C ASP A 75 1.35 11.74 1.37
N VAL A 76 1.10 13.03 1.14
CA VAL A 76 0.28 13.89 2.00
C VAL A 76 -0.68 14.67 1.11
N VAL A 77 -1.97 14.58 1.39
CA VAL A 77 -3.03 15.24 0.64
C VAL A 77 -3.73 16.28 1.51
N SER A 78 -3.77 17.53 1.07
CA SER A 78 -4.30 18.66 1.82
C SER A 78 -5.32 19.50 1.04
N ASP A 79 -6.04 18.90 0.08
CA ASP A 79 -7.11 19.58 -0.63
C ASP A 79 -8.23 19.93 0.36
N PRO A 80 -8.55 21.22 0.57
CA PRO A 80 -9.56 21.66 1.53
C PRO A 80 -10.98 21.28 1.16
N LEU A 81 -11.23 20.89 -0.09
CA LEU A 81 -12.56 20.55 -0.60
C LEU A 81 -12.81 19.03 -0.67
N ARG A 82 -11.83 18.21 -0.32
CA ARG A 82 -11.95 16.75 -0.43
C ARG A 82 -12.91 16.11 0.59
N ASP A 83 -13.11 16.77 1.72
CA ASP A 83 -13.99 16.31 2.80
C ASP A 83 -15.01 17.39 3.13
N GLU A 84 -16.29 17.11 2.88
CA GLU A 84 -17.38 18.05 3.11
C GLU A 84 -17.58 18.42 4.60
N ARG A 85 -17.01 17.65 5.52
CA ARG A 85 -17.09 17.92 6.97
C ARG A 85 -16.14 19.04 7.42
N GLY A 86 -15.09 19.31 6.65
CA GLY A 86 -14.10 20.35 6.92
C GLY A 86 -12.72 20.01 6.38
N HIS A 87 -11.78 20.94 6.53
CA HIS A 87 -10.41 20.76 6.02
C HIS A 87 -9.72 19.60 6.73
N THR A 88 -9.42 18.56 5.97
CA THR A 88 -8.72 17.35 6.46
C THR A 88 -7.42 17.17 5.68
N VAL A 89 -6.30 17.15 6.40
CA VAL A 89 -5.00 16.74 5.86
C VAL A 89 -4.86 15.23 6.06
N SER A 90 -4.61 14.49 4.99
CA SER A 90 -4.42 13.05 5.05
C SER A 90 -2.96 12.68 4.84
N ILE A 91 -2.42 11.88 5.75
CA ILE A 91 -1.17 11.17 5.57
C ILE A 91 -1.49 9.84 4.91
N VAL A 92 -1.04 9.66 3.67
CA VAL A 92 -1.27 8.42 2.90
C VAL A 92 -0.10 7.48 3.15
N VAL A 93 -0.39 6.30 3.63
CA VAL A 93 0.62 5.29 3.94
C VAL A 93 0.41 4.02 3.13
N ALA A 94 1.49 3.29 2.87
CA ALA A 94 1.47 1.97 2.24
C ALA A 94 1.96 0.90 3.22
N ALA A 95 1.31 -0.27 3.19
CA ALA A 95 1.68 -1.43 4.00
C ALA A 95 1.17 -2.72 3.34
N ARG A 96 1.71 -3.88 3.78
CA ARG A 96 1.21 -5.20 3.39
C ARG A 96 0.22 -5.74 4.41
N VAL A 97 -0.72 -6.53 3.90
CA VAL A 97 -1.67 -7.33 4.67
C VAL A 97 -1.70 -8.76 4.11
N ALA A 98 -2.22 -9.71 4.89
CA ALA A 98 -2.29 -11.11 4.46
C ALA A 98 -3.10 -11.28 3.16
N ALA A 99 -2.73 -12.27 2.36
CA ALA A 99 -3.50 -12.71 1.20
C ALA A 99 -4.91 -13.15 1.62
N GLY A 100 -5.89 -12.99 0.71
CA GLY A 100 -7.27 -13.35 0.97
C GLY A 100 -8.02 -12.38 1.90
N THR A 101 -7.45 -11.22 2.23
CA THR A 101 -8.16 -10.17 3.00
C THR A 101 -9.44 -9.77 2.28
N GLU A 102 -10.56 -9.74 3.01
CA GLU A 102 -11.88 -9.38 2.47
C GLU A 102 -11.87 -7.95 1.90
N GLY A 103 -12.65 -7.75 0.83
CA GLY A 103 -12.75 -6.45 0.14
C GLY A 103 -11.56 -6.10 -0.75
N ALA A 104 -10.58 -6.98 -0.90
CA ALA A 104 -9.44 -6.75 -1.77
C ALA A 104 -9.81 -6.86 -3.26
N VAL A 105 -9.51 -5.83 -4.05
CA VAL A 105 -9.67 -5.78 -5.51
C VAL A 105 -8.31 -5.74 -6.19
N PRO A 106 -8.15 -6.21 -7.45
CA PRO A 106 -6.88 -6.02 -8.16
C PRO A 106 -6.44 -4.56 -8.11
N ALA A 107 -5.19 -4.29 -7.77
CA ALA A 107 -4.70 -2.91 -7.62
C ALA A 107 -4.74 -2.11 -8.94
N THR A 108 -4.94 -2.80 -10.08
CA THR A 108 -5.20 -2.21 -11.41
C THR A 108 -6.67 -1.85 -11.65
N GLU A 109 -7.59 -2.26 -10.76
CA GLU A 109 -9.05 -2.11 -10.94
C GLU A 109 -9.66 -1.23 -9.83
N ILE A 110 -9.05 -0.07 -9.58
CA ILE A 110 -9.53 0.87 -8.56
C ILE A 110 -10.87 1.45 -9.01
N PRO A 111 -11.94 1.34 -8.20
CA PRO A 111 -13.24 1.91 -8.52
C PRO A 111 -13.20 3.42 -8.70
N ASP A 112 -13.98 3.93 -9.65
CA ASP A 112 -14.21 5.37 -9.79
C ASP A 112 -15.18 5.89 -8.74
N GLY A 113 -15.12 7.20 -8.48
CA GLY A 113 -16.11 7.91 -7.66
C GLY A 113 -16.09 7.55 -6.19
N MET A 114 -15.02 7.00 -5.65
CA MET A 114 -14.90 6.83 -4.20
C MET A 114 -14.92 8.20 -3.50
N PRO A 115 -15.72 8.38 -2.43
CA PRO A 115 -15.79 9.65 -1.71
C PRO A 115 -14.44 10.04 -1.11
N PHE A 116 -14.31 11.30 -0.70
CA PHE A 116 -13.09 11.88 -0.13
C PHE A 116 -11.89 11.87 -1.07
N GLN A 117 -12.11 11.85 -2.39
CA GLN A 117 -11.09 11.71 -3.42
C GLN A 117 -10.26 10.40 -3.32
N HIS A 118 -10.80 9.36 -2.67
CA HIS A 118 -10.06 8.11 -2.44
C HIS A 118 -9.64 7.40 -3.73
N THR A 119 -10.38 7.56 -4.84
CA THR A 119 -9.95 7.07 -6.16
C THR A 119 -8.63 7.71 -6.59
N ASP A 120 -8.56 9.04 -6.53
CA ASP A 120 -7.37 9.79 -6.97
C ASP A 120 -6.19 9.58 -6.02
N ILE A 121 -6.47 9.54 -4.71
CA ILE A 121 -5.47 9.22 -3.68
C ILE A 121 -4.87 7.84 -3.94
N ALA A 122 -5.68 6.80 -4.18
CA ALA A 122 -5.19 5.46 -4.43
C ALA A 122 -4.33 5.38 -5.70
N ARG A 123 -4.77 6.01 -6.79
CA ARG A 123 -4.04 6.04 -8.06
C ARG A 123 -2.71 6.78 -7.93
N ALA A 124 -2.72 7.97 -7.32
CA ALA A 124 -1.51 8.76 -7.09
C ALA A 124 -0.53 8.03 -6.17
N ALA A 125 -1.02 7.42 -5.11
CA ALA A 125 -0.18 6.65 -4.18
C ALA A 125 0.47 5.44 -4.86
N LEU A 126 -0.27 4.66 -5.67
CA LEU A 126 0.30 3.55 -6.44
C LEU A 126 1.37 4.03 -7.42
N ALA A 127 1.14 5.13 -8.14
CA ALA A 127 2.15 5.70 -9.03
C ALA A 127 3.43 6.07 -8.27
N ARG A 128 3.32 6.75 -7.12
CA ARG A 128 4.46 7.10 -6.26
C ARG A 128 5.18 5.87 -5.68
N ILE A 129 4.42 4.84 -5.30
CA ILE A 129 5.00 3.54 -4.90
C ILE A 129 5.83 2.98 -6.06
N GLY A 130 5.29 2.98 -7.27
CA GLY A 130 6.00 2.51 -8.46
C GLY A 130 7.29 3.27 -8.74
N GLU A 131 7.32 4.57 -8.53
CA GLU A 131 8.52 5.41 -8.67
C GLU A 131 9.59 5.07 -7.62
N ARG A 132 9.17 4.90 -6.35
CA ARG A 132 10.05 4.73 -5.19
C ARG A 132 10.50 3.29 -4.96
N LEU A 133 9.73 2.31 -5.42
CA LEU A 133 10.04 0.89 -5.21
C LEU A 133 11.44 0.56 -5.73
N LEU A 134 12.24 -0.15 -4.93
CA LEU A 134 13.62 -0.54 -5.18
C LEU A 134 14.67 0.60 -5.09
N THR A 135 14.25 1.83 -4.76
CA THR A 135 15.15 2.98 -4.58
C THR A 135 14.98 3.65 -3.21
N ASP A 136 13.75 3.73 -2.72
CA ASP A 136 13.45 4.21 -1.37
C ASP A 136 13.33 3.05 -0.39
N PRO A 137 14.18 2.98 0.66
CA PRO A 137 14.15 1.87 1.61
C PRO A 137 12.82 1.70 2.33
N SER A 138 12.20 2.81 2.76
CA SER A 138 10.95 2.79 3.53
C SER A 138 9.82 2.13 2.73
N THR A 139 9.56 2.63 1.52
CA THR A 139 8.53 2.08 0.63
C THR A 139 8.84 0.64 0.23
N THR A 140 10.11 0.37 -0.10
CA THR A 140 10.52 -0.94 -0.60
C THR A 140 10.38 -2.02 0.46
N TYR A 141 10.86 -1.77 1.67
CA TYR A 141 10.81 -2.79 2.73
C TYR A 141 9.41 -2.96 3.34
N ALA A 142 8.59 -1.90 3.33
CA ALA A 142 7.19 -2.03 3.71
C ALA A 142 6.40 -2.94 2.74
N LEU A 143 6.78 -2.98 1.46
CA LEU A 143 6.01 -3.68 0.44
C LEU A 143 6.63 -4.97 -0.09
N LEU A 144 7.96 -5.15 -0.02
CA LEU A 144 8.63 -6.38 -0.47
C LEU A 144 9.20 -7.21 0.68
N GLY A 145 9.37 -6.61 1.87
CA GLY A 145 9.87 -7.32 3.06
C GLY A 145 11.37 -7.65 3.02
N PRO A 146 11.83 -8.56 3.89
CA PRO A 146 13.25 -8.94 3.98
C PRO A 146 13.70 -9.82 2.80
N GLU A 147 12.79 -10.54 2.19
CA GLU A 147 13.01 -11.39 1.03
C GLU A 147 11.98 -11.09 -0.06
N THR A 148 12.40 -11.16 -1.30
CA THR A 148 11.49 -11.03 -2.46
C THR A 148 11.98 -11.88 -3.62
N THR A 149 11.09 -12.10 -4.59
CA THR A 149 11.42 -12.74 -5.85
C THR A 149 11.19 -11.78 -7.02
N PHE A 150 11.77 -12.09 -8.18
CA PHE A 150 11.46 -11.32 -9.38
C PHE A 150 9.96 -11.30 -9.69
N VAL A 151 9.26 -12.42 -9.46
CA VAL A 151 7.82 -12.54 -9.74
C VAL A 151 7.02 -11.59 -8.88
N GLN A 152 7.26 -11.58 -7.56
CA GLN A 152 6.59 -10.67 -6.60
C GLN A 152 6.91 -9.20 -6.90
N THR A 153 8.19 -8.89 -7.11
CA THR A 153 8.63 -7.52 -7.45
C THR A 153 8.02 -7.03 -8.76
N CYS A 154 8.00 -7.89 -9.80
CA CYS A 154 7.43 -7.56 -11.09
C CYS A 154 5.91 -7.36 -11.02
N ALA A 155 5.20 -8.20 -10.27
CA ALA A 155 3.77 -8.07 -10.05
C ALA A 155 3.42 -6.72 -9.38
N LEU A 156 4.16 -6.35 -8.33
CA LEU A 156 3.95 -5.09 -7.64
C LEU A 156 4.28 -3.88 -8.54
N LEU A 157 5.40 -3.91 -9.26
CA LEU A 157 5.77 -2.85 -10.21
C LEU A 157 4.70 -2.68 -11.30
N ARG A 158 4.17 -3.77 -11.84
CA ARG A 158 3.11 -3.72 -12.87
C ARG A 158 1.78 -3.18 -12.34
N ALA A 159 1.46 -3.46 -11.08
CA ALA A 159 0.28 -2.89 -10.44
C ALA A 159 0.39 -1.38 -10.23
N CYS A 160 1.61 -0.86 -10.14
CA CYS A 160 1.91 0.54 -9.86
C CYS A 160 2.31 1.35 -11.10
N THR A 161 2.88 0.71 -12.13
CA THR A 161 3.43 1.40 -13.32
C THR A 161 3.29 0.55 -14.58
N SER A 162 3.33 1.21 -15.73
CA SER A 162 3.48 0.52 -17.03
C SER A 162 4.94 0.13 -17.24
N ILE A 163 5.36 -1.06 -16.78
CA ILE A 163 6.74 -1.54 -16.90
C ILE A 163 6.80 -2.91 -17.59
N THR A 164 7.82 -3.13 -18.43
CA THR A 164 8.11 -4.44 -19.03
C THR A 164 8.87 -5.33 -18.06
N ASP A 165 8.81 -6.66 -18.24
CA ASP A 165 9.55 -7.62 -17.42
C ASP A 165 11.07 -7.38 -17.47
N THR A 166 11.59 -7.04 -18.64
CA THR A 166 13.01 -6.72 -18.83
C THR A 166 13.42 -5.51 -18.00
N ALA A 167 12.61 -4.45 -18.02
CA ALA A 167 12.87 -3.24 -17.25
C ALA A 167 12.71 -3.48 -15.73
N ALA A 168 11.71 -4.25 -15.31
CA ALA A 168 11.50 -4.63 -13.92
C ALA A 168 12.67 -5.46 -13.37
N ARG A 169 13.15 -6.44 -14.16
CA ARG A 169 14.34 -7.23 -13.81
C ARG A 169 15.59 -6.36 -13.69
N ALA A 170 15.84 -5.51 -14.68
CA ALA A 170 16.99 -4.61 -14.65
C ALA A 170 16.94 -3.63 -13.47
N ARG A 171 15.74 -3.22 -13.05
CA ARG A 171 15.55 -2.36 -11.87
C ARG A 171 15.83 -3.12 -10.57
N LEU A 172 15.38 -4.37 -10.45
CA LEU A 172 15.66 -5.21 -9.29
C LEU A 172 17.15 -5.57 -9.18
N ASP A 173 17.77 -5.99 -10.29
CA ASP A 173 19.18 -6.39 -10.32
C ASP A 173 20.14 -5.20 -10.04
N ARG A 174 19.71 -3.97 -10.29
CA ARG A 174 20.49 -2.74 -10.01
C ARG A 174 20.14 -2.09 -8.67
N SER A 175 19.12 -2.59 -7.97
CA SER A 175 18.70 -2.01 -6.71
C SER A 175 19.81 -2.17 -5.65
N PRO A 176 20.18 -1.10 -4.94
CA PRO A 176 21.12 -1.21 -3.83
C PRO A 176 20.50 -1.83 -2.59
N LEU A 177 19.18 -2.06 -2.59
CA LEU A 177 18.41 -2.51 -1.43
C LEU A 177 18.33 -4.03 -1.32
N TYR A 178 18.62 -4.76 -2.41
CA TYR A 178 18.56 -6.22 -2.44
C TYR A 178 19.78 -6.85 -3.08
N THR A 179 20.20 -7.99 -2.53
CA THR A 179 21.24 -8.84 -3.10
C THR A 179 20.61 -10.09 -3.69
N ARG A 180 20.97 -10.42 -4.91
CA ARG A 180 20.62 -11.67 -5.57
C ARG A 180 21.28 -12.84 -4.85
N THR A 181 20.51 -13.91 -4.59
CA THR A 181 21.02 -15.14 -3.95
C THR A 181 21.00 -16.33 -4.92
N ASP A 182 21.55 -17.46 -4.49
CA ASP A 182 21.41 -18.73 -5.19
C ASP A 182 20.26 -19.60 -4.64
N GLN A 183 19.43 -19.03 -3.79
CA GLN A 183 18.21 -19.67 -3.27
C GLN A 183 17.05 -19.51 -4.25
N PHE A 184 16.15 -20.50 -4.23
CA PHE A 184 14.95 -20.52 -5.06
C PHE A 184 13.74 -20.91 -4.23
N HIS A 185 12.66 -20.18 -4.35
CA HIS A 185 11.37 -20.50 -3.74
C HIS A 185 10.36 -20.90 -4.82
N LYS A 186 9.58 -21.97 -4.52
CA LYS A 186 8.44 -22.34 -5.35
C LYS A 186 7.23 -21.55 -4.88
N LEU A 187 6.82 -20.58 -5.69
CA LEU A 187 5.61 -19.81 -5.42
C LEU A 187 4.36 -20.63 -5.74
N ALA A 188 3.27 -20.40 -4.99
CA ALA A 188 1.98 -21.02 -5.25
C ALA A 188 1.52 -20.70 -6.68
N GLY A 189 1.05 -21.73 -7.42
CA GLY A 189 0.63 -21.57 -8.81
C GLY A 189 1.75 -21.43 -9.84
N SER A 190 3.04 -21.41 -9.44
CA SER A 190 4.18 -21.35 -10.35
C SER A 190 4.74 -22.73 -10.64
N GLY A 191 4.98 -23.06 -11.91
CA GLY A 191 5.62 -24.31 -12.33
C GLY A 191 7.13 -24.34 -12.10
N ARG A 192 7.81 -23.19 -12.05
CA ARG A 192 9.26 -23.06 -11.93
C ARG A 192 9.63 -22.29 -10.67
N PRO A 193 10.58 -22.75 -9.86
CA PRO A 193 11.09 -22.00 -8.71
C PRO A 193 11.64 -20.64 -9.13
N ALA A 194 11.29 -19.60 -8.36
CA ALA A 194 11.77 -18.24 -8.56
C ALA A 194 12.99 -17.98 -7.67
N ARG A 195 13.99 -17.29 -8.23
CA ARG A 195 15.18 -16.87 -7.48
C ARG A 195 14.82 -15.84 -6.42
N VAL A 196 15.42 -15.99 -5.23
CA VAL A 196 15.23 -15.10 -4.08
C VAL A 196 16.28 -13.98 -4.09
N TYR A 197 15.84 -12.81 -3.67
CA TYR A 197 16.66 -11.64 -3.38
C TYR A 197 16.50 -11.30 -1.91
N HIS A 198 17.60 -11.10 -1.20
CA HIS A 198 17.60 -10.73 0.21
C HIS A 198 17.86 -9.25 0.38
N ARG A 199 17.16 -8.63 1.35
CA ARG A 199 17.40 -7.26 1.78
C ARG A 199 18.87 -7.08 2.18
N GLN A 200 19.48 -6.00 1.70
CA GLN A 200 20.79 -5.55 2.17
C GLN A 200 20.70 -5.04 3.61
N PRO A 201 21.65 -5.38 4.49
CA PRO A 201 21.79 -4.69 5.78
C PRO A 201 21.93 -3.19 5.54
N ALA A 202 21.31 -2.39 6.41
CA ALA A 202 21.47 -0.94 6.38
C ALA A 202 22.86 -0.54 6.85
#